data_84ff82f14d577ba5958949f65cdb3922
#
_entry.id   84ff82f14d577ba5958949f65cdb3922
#
_cell.length_a   1.000
_cell.length_b   1.000
_cell.length_c   1.000
_cell.angle_alpha   90.00
_cell.angle_beta   90.00
_cell.angle_gamma   90.00
#
_symmetry.space_group_name_H-M   'P 1'
#
loop_
_entity.id
_entity.type
_entity.pdbx_description
1 polymer ?
#
loop_
_entity_poly.entity_id
_entity_poly.type
_entity_poly.pdbx_seq_one_letter_code
_entity_poly.pdbx_strand_id
1 'polypeptide(L)'
;MYFIDFHTHVYPDAIASKAADNVRQFYNGLGNPAIDGSVQTLLERGTKAGVEKFVILPVAVHPSRTRSINNFILEQVESQPRFFGYGTIHAGMEDVTGEVQYIMEKGLRGMKMHPDYQLFPIDDPRLFPVYDMIGDKLPLIFHMGDARYDYSHPRRLKRVLELFPHLQVIAAHFGGYTMYDLAAQELKGKDCFFDVSSSLMFMEEGVAESYINRHGAERFVYGSDFPMWDPVEEMERFMRLKLTDDQKEQIAHKTAERILGV
;
A
#
# COMPACT_ATOMS: atom_id res chain seq x y z
N MET A 1 13.90 10.74 -14.84
CA MET A 1 13.14 10.34 -13.65
C MET A 1 12.83 8.86 -13.75
N TYR A 2 13.02 8.11 -12.69
CA TYR A 2 12.60 6.71 -12.58
C TYR A 2 11.55 6.60 -11.46
N PHE A 3 10.92 5.43 -11.33
CA PHE A 3 9.88 5.19 -10.35
C PHE A 3 10.26 4.05 -9.40
N ILE A 4 9.88 4.20 -8.13
CA ILE A 4 9.70 3.10 -7.18
C ILE A 4 8.21 2.93 -6.98
N ASP A 5 7.65 1.82 -7.49
CA ASP A 5 6.24 1.52 -7.31
C ASP A 5 6.01 0.94 -5.90
N PHE A 6 5.49 1.78 -5.01
CA PHE A 6 5.35 1.45 -3.58
C PHE A 6 4.08 0.65 -3.27
N HIS A 7 3.21 0.40 -4.26
CA HIS A 7 1.96 -0.31 -4.05
C HIS A 7 1.69 -1.30 -5.17
N THR A 8 2.18 -2.53 -5.00
CA THR A 8 1.95 -3.63 -5.95
C THR A 8 1.61 -4.93 -5.23
N HIS A 9 0.78 -5.75 -5.86
CA HIS A 9 0.41 -7.07 -5.34
C HIS A 9 0.76 -8.15 -6.36
N VAL A 10 1.42 -9.21 -5.92
CA VAL A 10 1.75 -10.37 -6.74
C VAL A 10 1.28 -11.66 -6.08
N TYR A 11 0.96 -12.63 -6.90
CA TYR A 11 0.45 -13.93 -6.48
C TYR A 11 1.25 -15.06 -7.16
N PRO A 12 1.29 -16.27 -6.56
CA PRO A 12 1.82 -17.45 -7.25
C PRO A 12 1.13 -17.68 -8.58
N ASP A 13 1.88 -18.00 -9.64
CA ASP A 13 1.40 -18.13 -11.02
C ASP A 13 0.14 -19.01 -11.14
N ALA A 14 0.11 -20.12 -10.38
CA ALA A 14 -1.03 -21.05 -10.40
C ALA A 14 -2.38 -20.42 -9.99
N ILE A 15 -2.35 -19.29 -9.28
CA ILE A 15 -3.56 -18.62 -8.77
C ILE A 15 -3.64 -17.14 -9.18
N ALA A 16 -2.65 -16.61 -9.88
CA ALA A 16 -2.50 -15.17 -10.13
C ALA A 16 -3.74 -14.53 -10.76
N SER A 17 -4.23 -15.08 -11.87
CA SER A 17 -5.45 -14.58 -12.53
C SER A 17 -6.68 -14.67 -11.62
N LYS A 18 -6.88 -15.81 -10.94
CA LYS A 18 -8.01 -15.99 -10.03
C LYS A 18 -7.95 -15.04 -8.83
N ALA A 19 -6.78 -14.80 -8.28
CA ALA A 19 -6.58 -13.87 -7.16
C ALA A 19 -6.91 -12.43 -7.59
N ALA A 20 -6.42 -12.00 -8.76
CA ALA A 20 -6.76 -10.70 -9.34
C ALA A 20 -8.27 -10.57 -9.60
N ASP A 21 -8.93 -11.62 -10.12
CA ASP A 21 -10.38 -11.63 -10.32
C ASP A 21 -11.15 -11.50 -8.99
N ASN A 22 -10.71 -12.19 -7.93
CA ASN A 22 -11.35 -12.08 -6.61
C ASN A 22 -11.27 -10.65 -6.06
N VAL A 23 -10.16 -9.97 -6.26
CA VAL A 23 -10.01 -8.55 -5.84
C VAL A 23 -10.94 -7.67 -6.67
N ARG A 24 -10.99 -7.84 -8.00
CA ARG A 24 -11.93 -7.12 -8.87
C ARG A 24 -13.40 -7.37 -8.45
N GLN A 25 -13.76 -8.59 -8.10
CA GLN A 25 -15.12 -8.91 -7.61
C GLN A 25 -15.42 -8.20 -6.29
N PHE A 26 -14.46 -8.13 -5.36
CA PHE A 26 -14.63 -7.37 -4.12
C PHE A 26 -14.94 -5.89 -4.40
N TYR A 27 -14.36 -5.31 -5.45
CA TYR A 27 -14.60 -3.95 -5.90
C TYR A 27 -15.66 -3.84 -7.02
N ASN A 28 -16.66 -4.75 -7.05
CA ASN A 28 -17.79 -4.73 -7.99
C ASN A 28 -17.36 -4.72 -9.47
N GLY A 29 -16.30 -5.43 -9.81
CA GLY A 29 -15.78 -5.53 -11.17
C GLY A 29 -14.85 -4.38 -11.60
N LEU A 30 -14.46 -3.50 -10.69
CA LEU A 30 -13.44 -2.48 -10.99
C LEU A 30 -12.07 -3.12 -11.23
N GLY A 31 -11.26 -2.46 -12.04
CA GLY A 31 -9.91 -2.89 -12.40
C GLY A 31 -9.79 -3.36 -13.85
N ASN A 32 -8.56 -3.68 -14.26
CA ASN A 32 -8.27 -4.11 -15.63
C ASN A 32 -8.29 -5.64 -15.74
N PRO A 33 -9.31 -6.26 -16.40
CA PRO A 33 -9.43 -7.72 -16.50
C PRO A 33 -8.36 -8.37 -17.39
N ALA A 34 -7.64 -7.60 -18.19
CA ALA A 34 -6.55 -8.09 -19.04
C ALA A 34 -5.22 -8.27 -18.30
N ILE A 35 -5.15 -7.83 -17.02
CA ILE A 35 -3.95 -7.92 -16.19
C ILE A 35 -4.15 -9.03 -15.16
N ASP A 36 -3.29 -10.04 -15.21
CA ASP A 36 -3.16 -11.02 -14.14
C ASP A 36 -2.26 -10.48 -13.02
N GLY A 37 -2.25 -11.15 -11.89
CA GLY A 37 -1.42 -10.75 -10.74
C GLY A 37 -0.07 -11.46 -10.69
N SER A 38 0.50 -11.92 -11.83
CA SER A 38 1.78 -12.62 -11.86
C SER A 38 2.97 -11.68 -11.72
N VAL A 39 4.07 -12.21 -11.21
CA VAL A 39 5.36 -11.50 -11.12
C VAL A 39 5.85 -11.09 -12.51
N GLN A 40 5.68 -11.95 -13.50
CA GLN A 40 6.12 -11.68 -14.87
C GLN A 40 5.36 -10.45 -15.43
N THR A 41 4.05 -10.41 -15.31
CA THR A 41 3.24 -9.29 -15.78
C THR A 41 3.60 -7.98 -15.08
N LEU A 42 3.82 -8.01 -13.74
CA LEU A 42 4.29 -6.84 -13.01
C LEU A 42 5.61 -6.30 -13.56
N LEU A 43 6.60 -7.18 -13.74
CA LEU A 43 7.92 -6.77 -14.23
C LEU A 43 7.86 -6.22 -15.66
N GLU A 44 7.08 -6.84 -16.55
CA GLU A 44 6.91 -6.38 -17.92
C GLU A 44 6.23 -5.01 -17.99
N ARG A 45 5.11 -4.84 -17.29
CA ARG A 45 4.34 -3.58 -17.29
C ARG A 45 5.07 -2.47 -16.57
N GLY A 46 5.62 -2.76 -15.39
CA GLY A 46 6.38 -1.77 -14.62
C GLY A 46 7.65 -1.31 -15.35
N THR A 47 8.35 -2.20 -16.05
CA THR A 47 9.51 -1.80 -16.87
C THR A 47 9.10 -0.83 -17.98
N LYS A 48 7.96 -1.06 -18.64
CA LYS A 48 7.40 -0.12 -19.65
C LYS A 48 7.03 1.23 -19.04
N ALA A 49 6.60 1.24 -17.78
CA ALA A 49 6.29 2.45 -17.02
C ALA A 49 7.53 3.17 -16.45
N GLY A 50 8.74 2.67 -16.66
CA GLY A 50 9.97 3.24 -16.09
C GLY A 50 10.16 2.95 -14.59
N VAL A 51 9.50 1.92 -14.06
CA VAL A 51 9.66 1.49 -12.67
C VAL A 51 10.96 0.68 -12.56
N GLU A 52 11.84 1.07 -11.65
CA GLU A 52 13.09 0.35 -11.37
C GLU A 52 12.97 -0.60 -10.19
N LYS A 53 12.18 -0.24 -9.19
CA LYS A 53 11.97 -1.03 -7.96
C LYS A 53 10.49 -1.12 -7.63
N PHE A 54 10.10 -2.20 -6.95
CA PHE A 54 8.73 -2.47 -6.54
C PHE A 54 8.66 -2.84 -5.07
N VAL A 55 7.68 -2.31 -4.36
CA VAL A 55 7.28 -2.82 -3.05
C VAL A 55 6.12 -3.78 -3.25
N ILE A 56 6.35 -5.07 -2.98
CA ILE A 56 5.33 -6.12 -3.12
C ILE A 56 4.60 -6.32 -1.80
N LEU A 57 3.28 -6.14 -1.83
CA LEU A 57 2.40 -6.05 -0.68
C LEU A 57 1.45 -7.25 -0.61
N PRO A 58 1.59 -8.15 0.36
CA PRO A 58 0.65 -9.25 0.54
C PRO A 58 -0.57 -8.84 1.37
N VAL A 59 -1.67 -9.57 1.21
CA VAL A 59 -2.86 -9.49 2.07
C VAL A 59 -3.32 -10.89 2.45
N ALA A 60 -3.36 -11.20 3.74
CA ALA A 60 -3.87 -12.47 4.26
C ALA A 60 -5.34 -12.32 4.68
N VAL A 61 -6.27 -12.79 3.84
CA VAL A 61 -7.72 -12.77 4.12
C VAL A 61 -8.10 -13.76 5.23
N HIS A 62 -7.32 -14.82 5.40
CA HIS A 62 -7.53 -15.83 6.45
C HIS A 62 -6.29 -15.93 7.33
N PRO A 63 -6.45 -15.94 8.68
CA PRO A 63 -5.33 -15.98 9.60
C PRO A 63 -4.40 -17.20 9.39
N SER A 64 -4.96 -18.36 9.02
CA SER A 64 -4.19 -19.59 8.77
C SER A 64 -3.29 -19.55 7.52
N ARG A 65 -3.45 -18.55 6.67
CA ARG A 65 -2.65 -18.37 5.44
C ARG A 65 -1.52 -17.36 5.58
N THR A 66 -1.49 -16.61 6.66
CA THR A 66 -0.54 -15.49 6.86
C THR A 66 0.91 -15.93 6.66
N ARG A 67 1.37 -16.95 7.36
CA ARG A 67 2.74 -17.46 7.26
C ARG A 67 3.11 -17.93 5.84
N SER A 68 2.23 -18.65 5.17
CA SER A 68 2.50 -19.13 3.80
C SER A 68 2.56 -18.00 2.78
N ILE A 69 1.76 -16.95 2.98
CA ILE A 69 1.80 -15.74 2.14
C ILE A 69 3.10 -14.96 2.38
N ASN A 70 3.52 -14.78 3.63
CA ASN A 70 4.78 -14.10 3.95
C ASN A 70 5.99 -14.87 3.40
N ASN A 71 5.98 -16.21 3.45
CA ASN A 71 7.03 -17.03 2.84
C ASN A 71 7.11 -16.86 1.33
N PHE A 72 5.96 -16.80 0.63
CA PHE A 72 5.94 -16.51 -0.80
C PHE A 72 6.60 -15.16 -1.11
N ILE A 73 6.32 -14.12 -0.33
CA ILE A 73 6.98 -12.82 -0.52
C ILE A 73 8.50 -12.90 -0.33
N LEU A 74 8.95 -13.63 0.68
CA LEU A 74 10.40 -13.85 0.91
C LEU A 74 11.06 -14.52 -0.29
N GLU A 75 10.44 -15.58 -0.84
CA GLU A 75 10.92 -16.25 -2.06
C GLU A 75 11.03 -15.28 -3.26
N GLN A 76 10.05 -14.37 -3.41
CA GLN A 76 10.09 -13.38 -4.49
C GLN A 76 11.22 -12.36 -4.30
N VAL A 77 11.46 -11.89 -3.09
CA VAL A 77 12.56 -10.95 -2.77
C VAL A 77 13.92 -11.60 -2.99
N GLU A 78 14.08 -12.86 -2.61
CA GLU A 78 15.34 -13.61 -2.84
C GLU A 78 15.62 -13.81 -4.32
N SER A 79 14.59 -14.04 -5.14
CA SER A 79 14.73 -14.32 -6.57
C SER A 79 14.82 -13.07 -7.45
N GLN A 80 14.33 -11.91 -6.98
CA GLN A 80 14.21 -10.70 -7.80
C GLN A 80 14.78 -9.46 -7.08
N PRO A 81 15.96 -8.95 -7.49
CA PRO A 81 16.64 -7.83 -6.82
C PRO A 81 15.93 -6.47 -6.98
N ARG A 82 14.87 -6.42 -7.78
CA ARG A 82 14.04 -5.22 -7.92
C ARG A 82 12.94 -5.15 -6.86
N PHE A 83 12.75 -6.19 -6.04
CA PHE A 83 11.66 -6.26 -5.06
C PHE A 83 12.10 -5.91 -3.66
N PHE A 84 11.28 -5.10 -3.01
CA PHE A 84 11.22 -4.94 -1.56
C PHE A 84 9.95 -5.64 -1.06
N GLY A 85 10.09 -6.62 -0.18
CA GLY A 85 8.95 -7.36 0.35
C GLY A 85 8.43 -6.73 1.63
N TYR A 86 7.11 -6.58 1.71
CA TYR A 86 6.38 -6.33 2.94
C TYR A 86 5.75 -7.63 3.41
N GLY A 87 5.53 -7.77 4.72
CA GLY A 87 4.75 -8.84 5.28
C GLY A 87 3.29 -8.47 5.44
N THR A 88 2.47 -9.43 5.87
CA THR A 88 1.09 -9.18 6.30
C THR A 88 0.80 -9.92 7.59
N ILE A 89 -0.20 -9.45 8.32
CA ILE A 89 -0.75 -10.11 9.51
C ILE A 89 -2.27 -10.12 9.44
N HIS A 90 -2.90 -10.91 10.29
CA HIS A 90 -4.35 -10.91 10.46
C HIS A 90 -4.69 -10.87 11.96
N ALA A 91 -5.57 -9.95 12.37
CA ALA A 91 -5.95 -9.77 13.79
C ALA A 91 -6.58 -11.00 14.43
N GLY A 92 -7.03 -11.99 13.65
CA GLY A 92 -7.57 -13.25 14.11
C GLY A 92 -6.54 -14.38 14.31
N MET A 93 -5.24 -14.10 14.20
CA MET A 93 -4.19 -15.07 14.50
C MET A 93 -4.10 -15.32 16.02
N GLU A 94 -3.72 -16.54 16.42
CA GLU A 94 -3.45 -16.86 17.82
C GLU A 94 -2.21 -16.13 18.34
N ASP A 95 -1.16 -16.05 17.52
CA ASP A 95 0.10 -15.38 17.82
C ASP A 95 0.45 -14.35 16.74
N VAL A 96 -0.20 -13.19 16.82
CA VAL A 96 0.04 -12.06 15.90
C VAL A 96 1.45 -11.48 16.11
N THR A 97 1.90 -11.36 17.36
CA THR A 97 3.21 -10.79 17.69
C THR A 97 4.37 -11.68 17.26
N GLY A 98 4.23 -12.99 17.38
CA GLY A 98 5.22 -13.95 16.87
C GLY A 98 5.33 -13.91 15.33
N GLU A 99 4.24 -13.63 14.61
CA GLU A 99 4.32 -13.41 13.16
C GLU A 99 5.05 -12.11 12.81
N VAL A 100 4.81 -11.04 13.56
CA VAL A 100 5.54 -9.77 13.36
C VAL A 100 7.03 -9.94 13.64
N GLN A 101 7.38 -10.65 14.69
CA GLN A 101 8.78 -10.98 14.99
C GLN A 101 9.42 -11.76 13.83
N TYR A 102 8.71 -12.75 13.30
CA TYR A 102 9.17 -13.50 12.12
C TYR A 102 9.39 -12.59 10.89
N ILE A 103 8.46 -11.68 10.59
CA ILE A 103 8.58 -10.70 9.51
C ILE A 103 9.87 -9.88 9.68
N MET A 104 10.13 -9.36 10.89
CA MET A 104 11.31 -8.57 11.19
C MET A 104 12.61 -9.38 11.09
N GLU A 105 12.65 -10.59 11.65
CA GLU A 105 13.82 -11.49 11.62
C GLU A 105 14.18 -11.92 10.19
N LYS A 106 13.19 -12.09 9.32
CA LYS A 106 13.39 -12.44 7.92
C LYS A 106 13.75 -11.26 7.03
N GLY A 107 13.75 -10.03 7.56
CA GLY A 107 14.19 -8.84 6.86
C GLY A 107 13.18 -8.29 5.85
N LEU A 108 11.89 -8.61 6.00
CA LEU A 108 10.84 -7.89 5.28
C LEU A 108 10.81 -6.43 5.71
N ARG A 109 10.60 -5.51 4.77
CA ARG A 109 10.84 -4.08 4.94
C ARG A 109 9.67 -3.29 5.50
N GLY A 110 8.55 -3.95 5.78
CA GLY A 110 7.33 -3.33 6.29
C GLY A 110 6.19 -4.32 6.38
N MET A 111 4.99 -3.83 6.66
CA MET A 111 3.78 -4.65 6.68
C MET A 111 2.64 -3.98 5.91
N LYS A 112 1.77 -4.80 5.32
CA LYS A 112 0.52 -4.39 4.66
C LYS A 112 -0.68 -5.00 5.36
N MET A 113 -1.70 -4.18 5.59
CA MET A 113 -3.03 -4.66 5.96
C MET A 113 -4.10 -4.04 5.05
N HIS A 114 -5.14 -4.82 4.81
CA HIS A 114 -6.33 -4.38 4.08
C HIS A 114 -7.57 -4.60 4.96
N PRO A 115 -7.86 -3.69 5.90
CA PRO A 115 -8.84 -3.89 6.96
C PRO A 115 -10.23 -4.30 6.46
N ASP A 116 -10.70 -3.70 5.36
CA ASP A 116 -12.03 -3.99 4.80
C ASP A 116 -12.12 -5.38 4.15
N TYR A 117 -11.03 -5.87 3.56
CA TYR A 117 -10.95 -7.20 2.96
C TYR A 117 -10.65 -8.29 4.00
N GLN A 118 -9.94 -7.93 5.07
CA GLN A 118 -9.60 -8.80 6.21
C GLN A 118 -10.65 -8.78 7.34
N LEU A 119 -11.63 -7.87 7.28
CA LEU A 119 -12.77 -7.73 8.20
C LEU A 119 -12.38 -7.45 9.67
N PHE A 120 -11.42 -6.57 9.88
CA PHE A 120 -11.11 -6.01 11.20
C PHE A 120 -10.71 -4.53 11.13
N PRO A 121 -11.06 -3.71 12.13
CA PRO A 121 -10.73 -2.29 12.11
C PRO A 121 -9.23 -2.03 12.36
N ILE A 122 -8.73 -0.92 11.80
CA ILE A 122 -7.34 -0.47 12.01
C ILE A 122 -7.02 -0.33 13.50
N ASP A 123 -7.97 0.18 14.29
CA ASP A 123 -7.83 0.39 15.73
C ASP A 123 -8.35 -0.79 16.57
N ASP A 124 -8.28 -2.00 16.04
CA ASP A 124 -8.59 -3.23 16.80
C ASP A 124 -7.59 -3.39 17.95
N PRO A 125 -8.06 -3.53 19.20
CA PRO A 125 -7.15 -3.70 20.35
C PRO A 125 -6.19 -4.88 20.26
N ARG A 126 -6.52 -5.92 19.48
CA ARG A 126 -5.63 -7.08 19.24
C ARG A 126 -4.36 -6.68 18.49
N LEU A 127 -4.37 -5.56 17.77
CA LEU A 127 -3.22 -5.02 17.04
C LEU A 127 -2.35 -4.08 17.88
N PHE A 128 -2.81 -3.59 19.02
CA PHE A 128 -2.06 -2.63 19.83
C PHE A 128 -0.68 -3.17 20.27
N PRO A 129 -0.53 -4.44 20.71
CA PRO A 129 0.80 -4.98 20.98
C PRO A 129 1.73 -5.00 19.75
N VAL A 130 1.15 -5.14 18.53
CA VAL A 130 1.91 -5.06 17.29
C VAL A 130 2.41 -3.63 17.07
N TYR A 131 1.54 -2.63 17.23
CA TYR A 131 1.91 -1.21 17.05
C TYR A 131 2.99 -0.76 18.02
N ASP A 132 2.91 -1.20 19.28
CA ASP A 132 3.97 -0.97 20.28
C ASP A 132 5.30 -1.64 19.88
N MET A 133 5.25 -2.87 19.36
CA MET A 133 6.43 -3.64 18.97
C MET A 133 7.17 -3.02 17.78
N ILE A 134 6.45 -2.63 16.73
CA ILE A 134 7.05 -2.15 15.49
C ILE A 134 7.53 -0.70 15.60
N GLY A 135 6.77 0.17 16.27
CA GLY A 135 7.11 1.58 16.42
C GLY A 135 7.49 2.23 15.08
N ASP A 136 8.68 2.84 15.02
CA ASP A 136 9.27 3.42 13.81
C ASP A 136 10.17 2.45 13.00
N LYS A 137 10.32 1.21 13.47
CA LYS A 137 11.27 0.23 12.91
C LYS A 137 10.74 -0.45 11.65
N LEU A 138 9.43 -0.56 11.52
CA LEU A 138 8.79 -1.30 10.43
C LEU A 138 7.61 -0.51 9.87
N PRO A 139 7.74 0.11 8.68
CA PRO A 139 6.67 0.87 8.05
C PRO A 139 5.42 0.02 7.85
N LEU A 140 4.26 0.62 8.09
CA LEU A 140 2.96 -0.04 8.01
C LEU A 140 2.09 0.65 6.96
N ILE A 141 1.70 -0.07 5.91
CA ILE A 141 0.77 0.44 4.91
C ILE A 141 -0.63 -0.14 5.15
N PHE A 142 -1.62 0.74 5.27
CA PHE A 142 -3.03 0.38 5.33
C PHE A 142 -3.74 0.71 4.03
N HIS A 143 -4.57 -0.20 3.53
CA HIS A 143 -5.67 0.21 2.65
C HIS A 143 -6.59 1.14 3.43
N MET A 144 -7.00 2.26 2.83
CA MET A 144 -7.75 3.31 3.51
C MET A 144 -9.05 3.66 2.79
N GLY A 145 -10.12 3.80 3.57
CA GLY A 145 -11.28 4.59 3.22
C GLY A 145 -12.25 4.00 2.19
N ASP A 146 -12.65 2.74 2.29
CA ASP A 146 -13.77 2.22 1.51
C ASP A 146 -15.11 2.62 2.17
N ALA A 147 -15.92 3.46 1.50
CA ALA A 147 -17.19 3.95 2.04
C ALA A 147 -18.23 2.85 2.33
N ARG A 148 -18.03 1.63 1.81
CA ARG A 148 -18.89 0.46 2.09
C ARG A 148 -18.66 -0.12 3.48
N TYR A 149 -17.51 0.18 4.10
CA TYR A 149 -17.04 -0.39 5.35
C TYR A 149 -16.56 0.72 6.31
N ASP A 150 -16.43 0.37 7.59
CA ASP A 150 -15.90 1.28 8.61
C ASP A 150 -14.51 0.84 9.11
N TYR A 151 -13.96 -0.28 8.60
CA TYR A 151 -12.73 -0.85 9.14
C TYR A 151 -11.48 -0.01 8.85
N SER A 152 -11.39 0.60 7.66
CA SER A 152 -10.29 1.45 7.22
C SER A 152 -10.65 2.95 7.21
N HIS A 153 -11.69 3.36 7.94
CA HIS A 153 -12.14 4.74 7.97
C HIS A 153 -11.02 5.68 8.48
N PRO A 154 -10.77 6.85 7.84
CA PRO A 154 -9.70 7.78 8.21
C PRO A 154 -9.66 8.18 9.69
N ARG A 155 -10.81 8.33 10.36
CA ARG A 155 -10.87 8.62 11.81
C ARG A 155 -10.24 7.53 12.68
N ARG A 156 -10.26 6.25 12.22
CA ARG A 156 -9.62 5.14 12.94
C ARG A 156 -8.11 5.23 12.86
N LEU A 157 -7.58 5.58 11.67
CA LEU A 157 -6.16 5.83 11.51
C LEU A 157 -5.72 7.04 12.36
N LYS A 158 -6.48 8.13 12.35
CA LYS A 158 -6.22 9.28 13.24
C LYS A 158 -6.08 8.84 14.69
N ARG A 159 -7.01 8.02 15.19
CA ARG A 159 -6.95 7.48 16.56
C ARG A 159 -5.69 6.64 16.79
N VAL A 160 -5.32 5.77 15.86
CA VAL A 160 -4.10 4.96 15.96
C VAL A 160 -2.85 5.85 16.03
N LEU A 161 -2.75 6.86 15.17
CA LEU A 161 -1.62 7.80 15.17
C LEU A 161 -1.55 8.66 16.46
N GLU A 162 -2.69 8.91 17.11
CA GLU A 162 -2.75 9.58 18.42
C GLU A 162 -2.32 8.66 19.56
N LEU A 163 -2.65 7.39 19.51
CA LEU A 163 -2.26 6.39 20.52
C LEU A 163 -0.80 5.91 20.34
N PHE A 164 -0.33 5.83 19.10
CA PHE A 164 0.98 5.30 18.73
C PHE A 164 1.74 6.30 17.84
N PRO A 165 2.18 7.44 18.38
CA PRO A 165 2.74 8.55 17.60
C PRO A 165 4.09 8.23 16.93
N HIS A 166 4.72 7.11 17.27
CA HIS A 166 5.98 6.66 16.67
C HIS A 166 5.77 5.69 15.49
N LEU A 167 4.52 5.34 15.16
CA LEU A 167 4.25 4.50 14.01
C LEU A 167 4.57 5.22 12.70
N GLN A 168 5.37 4.60 11.85
CA GLN A 168 5.53 5.05 10.47
C GLN A 168 4.43 4.42 9.62
N VAL A 169 3.42 5.21 9.25
CA VAL A 169 2.26 4.73 8.51
C VAL A 169 2.19 5.34 7.11
N ILE A 170 1.90 4.50 6.12
CA ILE A 170 1.49 4.91 4.77
C ILE A 170 -0.01 4.64 4.64
N ALA A 171 -0.78 5.72 4.54
CA ALA A 171 -2.22 5.68 4.30
C ALA A 171 -2.47 5.59 2.79
N ALA A 172 -2.76 4.39 2.29
CA ALA A 172 -2.94 4.16 0.85
C ALA A 172 -4.08 4.98 0.26
N HIS A 173 -4.02 5.23 -1.06
CA HIS A 173 -5.08 5.86 -1.85
C HIS A 173 -5.44 7.26 -1.34
N PHE A 174 -4.42 8.14 -1.20
CA PHE A 174 -4.57 9.46 -0.59
C PHE A 174 -5.19 9.41 0.82
N GLY A 175 -5.05 8.29 1.54
CA GLY A 175 -5.59 8.07 2.86
C GLY A 175 -7.10 7.82 2.91
N GLY A 176 -7.76 7.66 1.77
CA GLY A 176 -9.21 7.51 1.75
C GLY A 176 -9.82 7.19 0.40
N TYR A 177 -9.55 6.01 -0.16
CA TYR A 177 -10.27 5.50 -1.34
C TYR A 177 -11.77 5.83 -1.23
N THR A 178 -12.40 6.46 -2.17
CA THR A 178 -13.80 6.94 -2.14
C THR A 178 -14.17 7.95 -1.03
N MET A 179 -13.26 8.31 -0.10
CA MET A 179 -13.50 9.19 1.05
C MET A 179 -12.46 10.32 1.15
N TYR A 180 -11.96 10.82 0.02
CA TYR A 180 -10.82 11.75 -0.06
C TYR A 180 -10.98 13.01 0.80
N ASP A 181 -12.14 13.69 0.73
CA ASP A 181 -12.39 14.92 1.49
C ASP A 181 -12.33 14.67 3.01
N LEU A 182 -12.89 13.56 3.45
CA LEU A 182 -12.85 13.16 4.85
C LEU A 182 -11.43 12.82 5.29
N ALA A 183 -10.68 12.09 4.47
CA ALA A 183 -9.28 11.80 4.74
C ALA A 183 -8.44 13.08 4.84
N ALA A 184 -8.68 14.04 3.93
CA ALA A 184 -8.03 15.36 3.97
C ALA A 184 -8.30 16.14 5.26
N GLN A 185 -9.46 15.95 5.88
CA GLN A 185 -9.82 16.59 7.15
C GLN A 185 -9.23 15.85 8.35
N GLU A 186 -9.46 14.54 8.44
CA GLU A 186 -9.09 13.73 9.60
C GLU A 186 -7.56 13.54 9.74
N LEU A 187 -6.85 13.46 8.61
CA LEU A 187 -5.40 13.25 8.59
C LEU A 187 -4.59 14.54 8.46
N LYS A 188 -5.25 15.71 8.46
CA LYS A 188 -4.58 17.01 8.41
C LYS A 188 -3.63 17.17 9.59
N GLY A 189 -2.33 17.41 9.31
CA GLY A 189 -1.30 17.62 10.32
C GLY A 189 -0.91 16.37 11.12
N LYS A 190 -1.41 15.19 10.72
CA LYS A 190 -0.94 13.93 11.28
C LYS A 190 0.37 13.51 10.62
N ASP A 191 1.21 12.83 11.38
CA ASP A 191 2.49 12.32 10.88
C ASP A 191 2.28 10.96 10.21
N CYS A 192 1.93 10.99 8.92
CA CYS A 192 1.80 9.82 8.07
C CYS A 192 2.16 10.16 6.63
N PHE A 193 2.48 9.13 5.86
CA PHE A 193 2.67 9.16 4.42
C PHE A 193 1.38 8.74 3.71
N PHE A 194 1.35 8.97 2.40
CA PHE A 194 0.25 8.60 1.51
C PHE A 194 0.82 7.94 0.25
N ASP A 195 0.05 7.13 -0.45
CA ASP A 195 0.35 6.80 -1.83
C ASP A 195 -0.71 7.38 -2.79
N VAL A 196 -0.35 7.49 -4.06
CA VAL A 196 -1.21 8.06 -5.10
C VAL A 196 -2.00 7.00 -5.87
N SER A 197 -1.88 5.73 -5.49
CA SER A 197 -2.48 4.62 -6.22
C SER A 197 -4.02 4.62 -6.18
N SER A 198 -4.65 3.99 -7.16
CA SER A 198 -6.12 3.77 -7.23
C SER A 198 -6.98 5.02 -7.02
N SER A 199 -6.50 6.20 -7.36
CA SER A 199 -7.16 7.46 -6.98
C SER A 199 -7.30 8.45 -8.13
N LEU A 200 -6.25 8.61 -8.94
CA LEU A 200 -6.16 9.68 -9.93
C LEU A 200 -7.24 9.62 -11.02
N MET A 201 -7.75 8.43 -11.32
CA MET A 201 -8.85 8.27 -12.29
C MET A 201 -10.23 8.67 -11.75
N PHE A 202 -10.35 8.81 -10.43
CA PHE A 202 -11.61 9.16 -9.76
C PHE A 202 -11.67 10.59 -9.26
N MET A 203 -10.53 11.27 -9.21
CA MET A 203 -10.43 12.65 -8.74
C MET A 203 -10.70 13.63 -9.87
N GLU A 204 -11.43 14.70 -9.58
CA GLU A 204 -11.56 15.84 -10.49
C GLU A 204 -10.22 16.55 -10.67
N GLU A 205 -10.08 17.27 -11.80
CA GLU A 205 -8.85 18.02 -12.12
C GLU A 205 -8.49 19.01 -10.99
N GLY A 206 -7.23 18.99 -10.57
CA GLY A 206 -6.68 19.86 -9.53
C GLY A 206 -6.89 19.38 -8.10
N VAL A 207 -7.73 18.35 -7.88
CA VAL A 207 -7.97 17.81 -6.52
C VAL A 207 -6.74 17.10 -5.98
N ALA A 208 -6.09 16.24 -6.77
CA ALA A 208 -4.89 15.53 -6.37
C ALA A 208 -3.74 16.51 -6.05
N GLU A 209 -3.53 17.52 -6.90
CA GLU A 209 -2.52 18.55 -6.67
C GLU A 209 -2.79 19.38 -5.42
N SER A 210 -4.06 19.74 -5.18
CA SER A 210 -4.45 20.45 -3.96
C SER A 210 -4.15 19.63 -2.71
N TYR A 211 -4.40 18.32 -2.79
CA TYR A 211 -4.13 17.38 -1.69
C TYR A 211 -2.62 17.27 -1.43
N ILE A 212 -1.84 17.04 -2.49
CA ILE A 212 -0.36 16.96 -2.43
C ILE A 212 0.23 18.26 -1.87
N ASN A 213 -0.21 19.41 -2.37
CA ASN A 213 0.28 20.71 -1.89
C ASN A 213 -0.08 20.99 -0.42
N ARG A 214 -1.21 20.47 0.06
CA ARG A 214 -1.64 20.63 1.45
C ARG A 214 -0.80 19.83 2.43
N HIS A 215 -0.40 18.62 2.05
CA HIS A 215 0.34 17.69 2.92
C HIS A 215 1.85 17.75 2.72
N GLY A 216 2.31 18.26 1.56
CA GLY A 216 3.70 18.25 1.12
C GLY A 216 4.03 17.01 0.27
N ALA A 217 4.67 17.21 -0.88
CA ALA A 217 5.03 16.12 -1.80
C ALA A 217 5.95 15.07 -1.16
N GLU A 218 6.74 15.47 -0.17
CA GLU A 218 7.63 14.59 0.61
C GLU A 218 6.90 13.59 1.51
N ARG A 219 5.58 13.67 1.58
CA ARG A 219 4.71 12.70 2.29
C ARG A 219 4.03 11.72 1.34
N PHE A 220 4.27 11.83 0.05
CA PHE A 220 3.67 10.94 -0.93
C PHE A 220 4.69 9.99 -1.55
N VAL A 221 4.23 8.77 -1.86
CA VAL A 221 4.94 7.80 -2.68
C VAL A 221 4.10 7.46 -3.91
N TYR A 222 4.77 7.14 -5.00
CA TYR A 222 4.13 6.60 -6.20
C TYR A 222 3.68 5.15 -5.94
N GLY A 223 2.52 4.77 -6.47
CA GLY A 223 2.00 3.42 -6.45
C GLY A 223 1.02 3.20 -7.60
N SER A 224 1.03 1.99 -8.20
CA SER A 224 0.10 1.62 -9.26
C SER A 224 -1.13 0.85 -8.77
N ASP A 225 -1.02 0.19 -7.63
CA ASP A 225 -1.99 -0.81 -7.14
C ASP A 225 -2.20 -1.97 -8.13
N PHE A 226 -1.10 -2.35 -8.82
CA PHE A 226 -1.10 -3.57 -9.65
C PHE A 226 -1.58 -4.78 -8.81
N PRO A 227 -2.41 -5.70 -9.29
CA PRO A 227 -2.93 -5.84 -10.67
C PRO A 227 -4.30 -5.17 -10.92
N MET A 228 -4.78 -4.32 -10.02
CA MET A 228 -6.03 -3.59 -10.24
C MET A 228 -5.92 -2.67 -11.46
N TRP A 229 -4.80 -1.99 -11.59
CA TRP A 229 -4.51 -1.04 -12.66
C TRP A 229 -3.21 -1.36 -13.39
N ASP A 230 -3.11 -0.89 -14.64
CA ASP A 230 -1.88 -1.00 -15.42
C ASP A 230 -0.85 0.03 -14.95
N PRO A 231 0.36 -0.38 -14.53
CA PRO A 231 1.42 0.54 -14.15
C PRO A 231 1.73 1.63 -15.20
N VAL A 232 1.56 1.32 -16.49
CA VAL A 232 1.77 2.30 -17.57
C VAL A 232 0.69 3.38 -17.52
N GLU A 233 -0.58 3.00 -17.39
CA GLU A 233 -1.68 3.96 -17.30
C GLU A 233 -1.58 4.82 -16.03
N GLU A 234 -1.22 4.22 -14.89
CA GLU A 234 -1.05 4.95 -13.63
C GLU A 234 0.11 5.94 -13.71
N MET A 235 1.23 5.54 -14.30
CA MET A 235 2.36 6.44 -14.56
C MET A 235 1.93 7.61 -15.46
N GLU A 236 1.19 7.36 -16.52
CA GLU A 236 0.69 8.42 -17.40
C GLU A 236 -0.28 9.37 -16.68
N ARG A 237 -1.16 8.84 -15.80
CA ARG A 237 -2.05 9.67 -14.96
C ARG A 237 -1.25 10.55 -14.01
N PHE A 238 -0.27 9.99 -13.35
CA PHE A 238 0.62 10.73 -12.45
C PHE A 238 1.41 11.83 -13.19
N MET A 239 1.97 11.51 -14.36
CA MET A 239 2.75 12.46 -15.13
C MET A 239 1.95 13.66 -15.65
N ARG A 240 0.62 13.51 -15.83
CA ARG A 240 -0.29 14.60 -16.21
C ARG A 240 -0.59 15.58 -15.07
N LEU A 241 -0.30 15.25 -13.82
CA LEU A 241 -0.50 16.16 -12.70
C LEU A 241 0.30 17.46 -12.89
N LYS A 242 -0.32 18.58 -12.57
CA LYS A 242 0.27 19.93 -12.63
C LYS A 242 1.15 20.19 -11.40
N LEU A 243 2.18 19.38 -11.23
CA LEU A 243 3.20 19.47 -10.18
C LEU A 243 4.52 19.92 -10.78
N THR A 244 5.37 20.53 -9.96
CA THR A 244 6.75 20.82 -10.37
C THR A 244 7.56 19.53 -10.56
N ASP A 245 8.66 19.59 -11.31
CA ASP A 245 9.53 18.43 -11.51
C ASP A 245 10.09 17.92 -10.18
N ASP A 246 10.45 18.81 -9.26
CA ASP A 246 10.92 18.42 -7.91
C ASP A 246 9.85 17.69 -7.11
N GLN A 247 8.58 18.12 -7.18
CA GLN A 247 7.48 17.42 -6.52
C GLN A 247 7.24 16.03 -7.15
N LYS A 248 7.32 15.94 -8.47
CA LYS A 248 7.19 14.66 -9.18
C LYS A 248 8.31 13.70 -8.81
N GLU A 249 9.56 14.14 -8.81
CA GLU A 249 10.67 13.31 -8.36
C GLU A 249 10.54 12.89 -6.89
N GLN A 250 10.07 13.80 -6.04
CA GLN A 250 9.83 13.49 -4.62
C GLN A 250 8.87 12.32 -4.46
N ILE A 251 7.76 12.32 -5.20
CA ILE A 251 6.72 11.29 -5.16
C ILE A 251 7.16 10.03 -5.90
N ALA A 252 7.83 10.19 -7.06
CA ALA A 252 8.20 9.06 -7.91
C ALA A 252 9.19 8.09 -7.24
N HIS A 253 10.16 8.60 -6.47
CA HIS A 253 11.15 7.75 -5.84
C HIS A 253 11.74 8.28 -4.52
N LYS A 254 12.03 9.59 -4.35
CA LYS A 254 12.79 10.10 -3.19
C LYS A 254 12.14 9.79 -1.84
N THR A 255 10.81 9.91 -1.75
CA THR A 255 10.09 9.55 -0.52
C THR A 255 10.18 8.04 -0.25
N ALA A 256 10.03 7.22 -1.29
CA ALA A 256 10.14 5.76 -1.19
C ALA A 256 11.56 5.34 -0.76
N GLU A 257 12.60 5.94 -1.32
CA GLU A 257 14.00 5.70 -0.93
C GLU A 257 14.22 5.97 0.55
N ARG A 258 13.72 7.11 1.05
CA ARG A 258 13.80 7.47 2.47
C ARG A 258 13.10 6.45 3.37
N ILE A 259 11.89 6.01 3.01
CA ILE A 259 11.14 5.02 3.80
C ILE A 259 11.86 3.66 3.79
N LEU A 260 12.41 3.26 2.65
CA LEU A 260 13.09 1.96 2.48
C LEU A 260 14.54 1.97 2.98
N GLY A 261 15.13 3.14 3.21
CA GLY A 261 16.54 3.26 3.64
C GLY A 261 17.54 2.89 2.55
N VAL A 262 17.30 3.29 1.30
CA VAL A 262 18.13 2.98 0.12
C VAL A 262 18.52 4.24 -0.63
#